data_1a49d394499405b0fb4ffcffed4570d9
#
_entry.id   1a49d394499405b0fb4ffcffed4570d9
#
_cell.length_a   1.000
_cell.length_b   1.000
_cell.length_c   1.000
_cell.angle_alpha   90.00
_cell.angle_beta   90.00
_cell.angle_gamma   90.00
#
_symmetry.space_group_name_H-M   'P 1'
#
loop_
_entity.id
_entity.type
_entity.pdbx_description
1 polymer ?
#
loop_
_entity_poly.entity_id
_entity_poly.type
_entity_poly.pdbx_seq_one_letter_code
_entity_poly.pdbx_strand_id
1 'polypeptide(L)'
;FTLYEGYVKNVNAIGERAQTIEPGTPEGAELRRRFGWEWNGMRLHELYFGNLTKEPSPLNVESPLAQSIAERFGSVEAWEKDFRMAGAMRGIGWVVLVRDEERLFNVWINEHDGGHLAGAMPLLVMDVFEHAFMLDYGLKRADYIDTFFRSIDWQAVERRLQ
;
A
#
# COMPACT_ATOMS: atom_id res chain seq x y z
N PHE A 1 12.21 -4.53 -8.75
CA PHE A 1 12.73 -3.22 -8.28
C PHE A 1 12.79 -2.13 -9.37
N THR A 2 12.85 -2.49 -10.66
CA THR A 2 12.99 -1.50 -11.75
C THR A 2 11.90 -0.42 -11.74
N LEU A 3 10.64 -0.79 -11.48
CA LEU A 3 9.55 0.20 -11.39
C LEU A 3 9.73 1.14 -10.19
N TYR A 4 10.08 0.59 -9.04
CA TYR A 4 10.38 1.37 -7.84
C TYR A 4 11.51 2.39 -8.08
N GLU A 5 12.60 1.98 -8.71
CA GLU A 5 13.72 2.87 -9.07
C GLU A 5 13.24 3.99 -10.00
N GLY A 6 12.29 3.71 -10.90
CA GLY A 6 11.65 4.71 -11.75
C GLY A 6 10.93 5.79 -10.94
N TYR A 7 10.15 5.39 -9.93
CA TYR A 7 9.47 6.36 -9.05
C TYR A 7 10.46 7.21 -8.26
N VAL A 8 11.49 6.60 -7.67
CA VAL A 8 12.55 7.35 -6.94
C VAL A 8 13.21 8.40 -7.84
N LYS A 9 13.59 8.00 -9.06
CA LYS A 9 14.19 8.91 -10.04
C LYS A 9 13.27 10.06 -10.39
N ASN A 10 11.99 9.78 -10.62
CA ASN A 10 11.01 10.79 -10.99
C ASN A 10 10.69 11.76 -9.84
N VAL A 11 10.56 11.25 -8.61
CA VAL A 11 10.38 12.10 -7.41
C VAL A 11 11.53 13.11 -7.28
N ASN A 12 12.77 12.66 -7.43
CA ASN A 12 13.95 13.53 -7.37
C ASN A 12 13.95 14.54 -8.51
N ALA A 13 13.74 14.11 -9.75
CA ALA A 13 13.72 14.99 -10.93
C ALA A 13 12.63 16.05 -10.84
N ILE A 14 11.42 15.69 -10.37
CA ILE A 14 10.33 16.65 -10.17
C ILE A 14 10.71 17.63 -9.05
N GLY A 15 11.30 17.15 -7.94
CA GLY A 15 11.75 18.00 -6.85
C GLY A 15 12.77 19.05 -7.29
N GLU A 16 13.76 18.66 -8.09
CA GLU A 16 14.75 19.57 -8.68
C GLU A 16 14.09 20.56 -9.65
N ARG A 17 13.25 20.06 -10.55
CA ARG A 17 12.59 20.92 -11.55
C ARG A 17 11.62 21.92 -10.89
N ALA A 18 10.94 21.55 -9.82
CA ALA A 18 10.01 22.41 -9.09
C ALA A 18 10.68 23.66 -8.50
N GLN A 19 12.01 23.63 -8.25
CA GLN A 19 12.76 24.76 -7.73
C GLN A 19 13.02 25.85 -8.80
N THR A 20 12.97 25.48 -10.07
CA THR A 20 13.35 26.35 -11.19
C THR A 20 12.19 26.75 -12.09
N ILE A 21 11.05 26.06 -12.01
CA ILE A 21 9.88 26.36 -12.82
C ILE A 21 9.08 27.50 -12.22
N GLU A 22 8.56 28.37 -13.08
CA GLU A 22 7.72 29.48 -12.65
C GLU A 22 6.38 28.97 -12.10
N PRO A 23 6.00 29.32 -10.83
CA PRO A 23 4.71 28.98 -10.27
C PRO A 23 3.56 29.57 -11.10
N GLY A 24 2.49 28.78 -11.28
CA GLY A 24 1.30 29.23 -12.03
C GLY A 24 1.34 28.95 -13.53
N THR A 25 2.45 28.42 -14.05
CA THR A 25 2.49 27.90 -15.42
C THR A 25 1.80 26.55 -15.54
N PRO A 26 1.29 26.16 -16.72
CA PRO A 26 0.73 24.82 -16.95
C PRO A 26 1.71 23.70 -16.57
N GLU A 27 2.99 23.85 -16.89
CA GLU A 27 4.05 22.90 -16.54
C GLU A 27 4.22 22.80 -15.01
N GLY A 28 4.23 23.94 -14.31
CA GLY A 28 4.33 23.97 -12.85
C GLY A 28 3.11 23.31 -12.17
N ALA A 29 1.93 23.48 -12.72
CA ALA A 29 0.71 22.82 -12.23
C ALA A 29 0.78 21.29 -12.43
N GLU A 30 1.24 20.85 -13.60
CA GLU A 30 1.37 19.42 -13.89
C GLU A 30 2.45 18.73 -13.03
N LEU A 31 3.59 19.39 -12.81
CA LEU A 31 4.62 18.85 -11.91
C LEU A 31 4.08 18.62 -10.48
N ARG A 32 3.26 19.55 -9.96
CA ARG A 32 2.64 19.39 -8.64
C ARG A 32 1.68 18.22 -8.59
N ARG A 33 0.87 18.03 -9.64
CA ARG A 33 -0.05 16.90 -9.74
C ARG A 33 0.72 15.58 -9.85
N ARG A 34 1.72 15.53 -10.71
CA ARG A 34 2.54 14.35 -10.96
C ARG A 34 3.38 13.97 -9.75
N PHE A 35 3.85 14.93 -8.97
CA PHE A 35 4.64 14.66 -7.77
C PHE A 35 3.93 13.71 -6.80
N GLY A 36 2.64 13.96 -6.51
CA GLY A 36 1.86 13.09 -5.61
C GLY A 36 1.75 11.66 -6.13
N TRP A 37 1.55 11.50 -7.44
CA TRP A 37 1.46 10.18 -8.07
C TRP A 37 2.80 9.41 -7.97
N GLU A 38 3.92 10.05 -8.30
CA GLU A 38 5.26 9.44 -8.22
C GLU A 38 5.67 9.17 -6.76
N TRP A 39 5.41 10.12 -5.87
CA TRP A 39 5.69 9.97 -4.44
C TRP A 39 4.95 8.78 -3.84
N ASN A 40 3.68 8.68 -4.10
CA ASN A 40 2.87 7.56 -3.59
C ASN A 40 3.30 6.23 -4.21
N GLY A 41 3.64 6.21 -5.51
CA GLY A 41 4.20 5.02 -6.15
C GLY A 41 5.48 4.56 -5.45
N MET A 42 6.40 5.46 -5.15
CA MET A 42 7.62 5.16 -4.39
C MET A 42 7.28 4.65 -2.98
N ARG A 43 6.49 5.41 -2.20
CA ARG A 43 6.22 5.09 -0.80
C ARG A 43 5.41 3.82 -0.60
N LEU A 44 4.40 3.58 -1.44
CA LEU A 44 3.59 2.36 -1.36
C LEU A 44 4.42 1.11 -1.68
N HIS A 45 5.37 1.17 -2.62
CA HIS A 45 6.31 0.07 -2.86
C HIS A 45 7.24 -0.17 -1.66
N GLU A 46 7.78 0.88 -1.03
CA GLU A 46 8.61 0.74 0.17
C GLU A 46 7.84 0.08 1.31
N LEU A 47 6.59 0.49 1.53
CA LEU A 47 5.71 -0.10 2.53
C LEU A 47 5.36 -1.55 2.19
N TYR A 48 5.07 -1.85 0.92
CA TYR A 48 4.78 -3.20 0.43
C TYR A 48 5.98 -4.14 0.63
N PHE A 49 7.17 -3.77 0.16
CA PHE A 49 8.37 -4.59 0.36
C PHE A 49 8.71 -4.74 1.84
N GLY A 50 8.53 -3.66 2.61
CA GLY A 50 8.82 -3.64 4.04
C GLY A 50 7.81 -4.40 4.91
N ASN A 51 6.71 -4.92 4.34
CA ASN A 51 5.82 -5.81 5.07
C ASN A 51 5.86 -7.27 4.59
N LEU A 52 6.92 -7.65 3.85
CA LEU A 52 7.11 -9.02 3.39
C LEU A 52 8.38 -9.63 3.97
N THR A 53 8.32 -10.92 4.28
CA THR A 53 9.46 -11.69 4.77
C THR A 53 9.50 -13.10 4.18
N LYS A 54 10.72 -13.68 4.14
CA LYS A 54 10.91 -15.09 3.79
C LYS A 54 10.70 -16.05 4.97
N GLU A 55 10.63 -15.51 6.19
CA GLU A 55 10.45 -16.25 7.44
C GLU A 55 9.18 -15.74 8.16
N PRO A 56 8.00 -15.96 7.57
CA PRO A 56 6.75 -15.45 8.15
C PRO A 56 6.40 -16.21 9.43
N SER A 57 5.83 -15.48 10.37
CA SER A 57 5.16 -16.03 11.55
C SER A 57 3.69 -15.61 11.51
N PRO A 58 2.77 -16.38 12.08
CA PRO A 58 1.38 -15.98 12.18
C PRO A 58 1.23 -14.70 13.01
N LEU A 59 0.16 -13.93 12.72
CA LEU A 59 -0.20 -12.79 13.56
C LEU A 59 -0.45 -13.27 15.00
N ASN A 60 0.23 -12.65 15.95
CA ASN A 60 -0.04 -12.94 17.36
C ASN A 60 -1.43 -12.41 17.72
N VAL A 61 -2.33 -13.33 18.08
CA VAL A 61 -3.74 -13.01 18.41
C VAL A 61 -3.88 -12.13 19.67
N GLU A 62 -2.86 -12.08 20.50
CA GLU A 62 -2.82 -11.23 21.70
C GLU A 62 -2.16 -9.87 21.46
N SER A 63 -1.67 -9.62 20.24
CA SER A 63 -1.03 -8.34 19.91
C SER A 63 -2.03 -7.19 19.87
N PRO A 64 -1.57 -5.95 20.14
CA PRO A 64 -2.41 -4.76 19.99
C PRO A 64 -3.05 -4.63 18.60
N LEU A 65 -2.32 -5.01 17.55
CA LEU A 65 -2.85 -5.00 16.19
C LEU A 65 -4.01 -5.98 16.02
N ALA A 66 -3.85 -7.22 16.47
CA ALA A 66 -4.89 -8.24 16.38
C ALA A 66 -6.15 -7.84 17.18
N GLN A 67 -5.96 -7.25 18.35
CA GLN A 67 -7.06 -6.75 19.20
C GLN A 67 -7.80 -5.60 18.49
N SER A 68 -7.09 -4.61 17.95
CA SER A 68 -7.68 -3.48 17.21
C SER A 68 -8.43 -3.94 15.96
N ILE A 69 -7.88 -4.94 15.25
CA ILE A 69 -8.53 -5.56 14.09
C ILE A 69 -9.83 -6.26 14.52
N ALA A 70 -9.77 -7.10 15.57
CA ALA A 70 -10.93 -7.83 16.07
C ALA A 70 -12.03 -6.89 16.58
N GLU A 71 -11.66 -5.83 17.28
CA GLU A 71 -12.59 -4.81 17.75
C GLU A 71 -13.30 -4.11 16.57
N ARG A 72 -12.57 -3.75 15.52
CA ARG A 72 -13.10 -2.99 14.39
C ARG A 72 -13.91 -3.85 13.42
N PHE A 73 -13.48 -5.09 13.14
CA PHE A 73 -14.04 -5.95 12.09
C PHE A 73 -14.80 -7.17 12.64
N GLY A 74 -14.83 -7.35 13.97
CA GLY A 74 -15.47 -8.48 14.64
C GLY A 74 -14.54 -9.66 14.86
N SER A 75 -13.58 -9.91 13.99
CA SER A 75 -12.48 -10.87 14.17
C SER A 75 -11.35 -10.62 13.17
N VAL A 76 -10.19 -11.23 13.38
CA VAL A 76 -9.07 -11.20 12.44
C VAL A 76 -9.46 -11.88 11.12
N GLU A 77 -10.21 -13.00 11.18
CA GLU A 77 -10.67 -13.73 10.00
C GLU A 77 -11.67 -12.89 9.17
N ALA A 78 -12.55 -12.17 9.84
CA ALA A 78 -13.50 -11.28 9.16
C ALA A 78 -12.78 -10.13 8.44
N TRP A 79 -11.78 -9.53 9.09
CA TRP A 79 -10.91 -8.54 8.48
C TRP A 79 -10.13 -9.09 7.28
N GLU A 80 -9.50 -10.26 7.44
CA GLU A 80 -8.72 -10.89 6.37
C GLU A 80 -9.60 -11.16 5.15
N LYS A 81 -10.82 -11.68 5.38
CA LYS A 81 -11.79 -11.88 4.30
C LYS A 81 -12.12 -10.59 3.56
N ASP A 82 -12.37 -9.50 4.28
CA ASP A 82 -12.66 -8.18 3.68
C ASP A 82 -11.47 -7.66 2.88
N PHE A 83 -10.26 -7.72 3.45
CA PHE A 83 -9.02 -7.29 2.78
C PHE A 83 -8.74 -8.10 1.51
N ARG A 84 -8.95 -9.42 1.54
CA ARG A 84 -8.81 -10.30 0.38
C ARG A 84 -9.84 -9.99 -0.70
N MET A 85 -11.08 -9.72 -0.32
CA MET A 85 -12.13 -9.34 -1.27
C MET A 85 -11.81 -8.00 -1.93
N ALA A 86 -11.30 -7.03 -1.19
CA ALA A 86 -10.79 -5.80 -1.76
C ALA A 86 -9.66 -6.07 -2.77
N GLY A 87 -8.70 -6.95 -2.44
CA GLY A 87 -7.63 -7.34 -3.35
C GLY A 87 -8.07 -8.03 -4.63
N ALA A 88 -9.21 -8.71 -4.59
CA ALA A 88 -9.79 -9.39 -5.74
C ALA A 88 -10.64 -8.47 -6.65
N MET A 89 -10.88 -7.23 -6.26
CA MET A 89 -11.62 -6.26 -7.06
C MET A 89 -10.93 -6.01 -8.41
N ARG A 90 -11.75 -5.70 -9.44
CA ARG A 90 -11.21 -5.33 -10.76
C ARG A 90 -10.55 -3.96 -10.68
N GLY A 91 -9.41 -3.83 -11.34
CA GLY A 91 -8.65 -2.59 -11.38
C GLY A 91 -7.19 -2.81 -11.02
N ILE A 92 -6.43 -1.73 -11.06
CA ILE A 92 -5.03 -1.65 -10.66
C ILE A 92 -4.89 -0.67 -9.50
N GLY A 93 -3.99 -0.95 -8.58
CA GLY A 93 -3.77 -0.11 -7.41
C GLY A 93 -3.28 -0.90 -6.21
N TRP A 94 -3.79 -0.54 -5.05
CA TRP A 94 -3.34 -1.08 -3.77
C TRP A 94 -4.52 -1.36 -2.86
N VAL A 95 -4.37 -2.38 -2.03
CA VAL A 95 -5.24 -2.54 -0.84
C VAL A 95 -4.40 -2.25 0.38
N VAL A 96 -4.90 -1.37 1.22
CA VAL A 96 -4.14 -0.87 2.37
C VAL A 96 -4.99 -0.94 3.64
N LEU A 97 -4.47 -1.58 4.68
CA LEU A 97 -4.97 -1.40 6.03
C LEU A 97 -4.39 -0.09 6.56
N VAL A 98 -5.23 0.87 6.87
CA VAL A 98 -4.83 2.17 7.42
C VAL A 98 -5.39 2.38 8.82
N ARG A 99 -4.69 3.19 9.61
CA ARG A 99 -5.14 3.69 10.92
C ARG A 99 -5.39 5.19 10.85
N ASP A 100 -6.53 5.61 11.38
CA ASP A 100 -6.85 7.01 11.67
C ASP A 100 -7.25 7.11 13.14
N GLU A 101 -6.40 7.70 13.95
CA GLU A 101 -6.48 7.65 15.41
C GLU A 101 -6.55 6.19 15.90
N GLU A 102 -7.65 5.81 16.57
CA GLU A 102 -7.87 4.44 17.05
C GLU A 102 -8.67 3.57 16.06
N ARG A 103 -9.00 4.10 14.88
CA ARG A 103 -9.85 3.41 13.92
C ARG A 103 -9.04 2.78 12.78
N LEU A 104 -9.41 1.57 12.40
CA LEU A 104 -8.82 0.84 11.28
C LEU A 104 -9.79 0.80 10.08
N PHE A 105 -9.24 0.91 8.88
CA PHE A 105 -9.99 0.81 7.63
C PHE A 105 -9.19 0.01 6.60
N ASN A 106 -9.88 -0.88 5.85
CA ASN A 106 -9.35 -1.37 4.59
C ASN A 106 -9.74 -0.38 3.49
N VAL A 107 -8.76 0.11 2.74
CA VAL A 107 -9.00 1.06 1.66
C VAL A 107 -8.43 0.55 0.34
N TRP A 108 -9.14 0.84 -0.76
CA TRP A 108 -8.64 0.69 -2.11
C TRP A 108 -8.04 2.02 -2.55
N ILE A 109 -6.78 1.98 -2.98
CA ILE A 109 -6.11 3.11 -3.61
C ILE A 109 -6.04 2.83 -5.10
N ASN A 110 -6.73 3.65 -5.88
CA ASN A 110 -6.72 3.54 -7.33
C ASN A 110 -5.43 4.13 -7.90
N GLU A 111 -4.76 3.37 -8.75
CA GLU A 111 -3.41 3.68 -9.19
C GLU A 111 -2.51 3.98 -7.97
N HIS A 112 -2.01 5.21 -7.81
CA HIS A 112 -1.17 5.57 -6.66
C HIS A 112 -1.75 6.71 -5.82
N ASP A 113 -2.74 7.44 -6.28
CA ASP A 113 -3.17 8.70 -5.70
C ASP A 113 -4.68 8.81 -5.40
N GLY A 114 -5.51 7.93 -5.95
CA GLY A 114 -6.95 7.97 -5.73
C GLY A 114 -7.41 7.07 -4.58
N GLY A 115 -7.98 7.64 -3.51
CA GLY A 115 -8.59 6.88 -2.42
C GLY A 115 -7.85 6.91 -1.08
N HIS A 116 -6.75 7.65 -0.97
CA HIS A 116 -6.11 7.89 0.32
C HIS A 116 -7.05 8.59 1.30
N LEU A 117 -7.09 8.12 2.54
CA LEU A 117 -7.77 8.83 3.61
C LEU A 117 -6.81 9.85 4.22
N ALA A 118 -7.14 11.14 4.11
CA ALA A 118 -6.28 12.21 4.59
C ALA A 118 -5.99 12.05 6.09
N GLY A 119 -4.73 12.06 6.47
CA GLY A 119 -4.27 11.86 7.84
C GLY A 119 -4.10 10.40 8.27
N ALA A 120 -4.68 9.44 7.57
CA ALA A 120 -4.55 8.03 7.94
C ALA A 120 -3.16 7.47 7.63
N MET A 121 -2.66 6.62 8.52
CA MET A 121 -1.35 6.00 8.44
C MET A 121 -1.46 4.58 7.86
N PRO A 122 -0.72 4.25 6.78
CA PRO A 122 -0.67 2.91 6.23
C PRO A 122 0.04 1.92 7.18
N LEU A 123 -0.61 0.80 7.48
CA LEU A 123 -0.06 -0.28 8.30
C LEU A 123 0.39 -1.47 7.44
N LEU A 124 -0.53 -2.03 6.65
CA LEU A 124 -0.28 -3.15 5.73
C LEU A 124 -0.65 -2.72 4.32
N VAL A 125 0.24 -2.96 3.36
CA VAL A 125 0.08 -2.55 1.96
C VAL A 125 0.20 -3.78 1.07
N MET A 126 -0.78 -4.02 0.20
CA MET A 126 -0.76 -5.05 -0.84
C MET A 126 -0.81 -4.41 -2.21
N ASP A 127 0.19 -4.71 -3.04
CA ASP A 127 0.21 -4.33 -4.45
C ASP A 127 -0.75 -5.21 -5.25
N VAL A 128 -1.66 -4.60 -6.00
CA VAL A 128 -2.59 -5.33 -6.88
C VAL A 128 -2.53 -4.85 -8.33
N PHE A 129 -1.45 -4.18 -8.70
CA PHE A 129 -1.09 -4.00 -10.09
C PHE A 129 -0.72 -5.33 -10.74
N GLU A 130 -0.89 -5.43 -12.03
CA GLU A 130 -0.57 -6.65 -12.79
C GLU A 130 0.91 -7.05 -12.68
N HIS A 131 1.83 -6.08 -12.59
CA HIS A 131 3.25 -6.34 -12.43
C HIS A 131 3.60 -7.06 -11.11
N ALA A 132 2.74 -6.98 -10.11
CA ALA A 132 2.96 -7.66 -8.83
C ALA A 132 2.69 -9.17 -8.90
N PHE A 133 1.89 -9.64 -9.87
CA PHE A 133 1.47 -11.04 -9.90
C PHE A 133 1.52 -11.73 -11.26
N MET A 134 1.44 -10.99 -12.39
CA MET A 134 1.27 -11.64 -13.69
C MET A 134 2.44 -12.53 -14.11
N LEU A 135 3.68 -12.21 -13.72
CA LEU A 135 4.84 -13.01 -14.10
C LEU A 135 4.83 -14.40 -13.47
N ASP A 136 4.40 -14.51 -12.22
CA ASP A 136 4.44 -15.77 -11.46
C ASP A 136 3.08 -16.48 -11.43
N TYR A 137 1.98 -15.73 -11.44
CA TYR A 137 0.62 -16.27 -11.27
C TYR A 137 -0.26 -16.13 -12.52
N GLY A 138 0.17 -15.41 -13.55
CA GLY A 138 -0.65 -15.13 -14.73
C GLY A 138 -1.93 -14.42 -14.33
N LEU A 139 -3.10 -14.94 -14.74
CA LEU A 139 -4.40 -14.35 -14.40
C LEU A 139 -4.94 -14.78 -13.02
N LYS A 140 -4.20 -15.62 -12.28
CA LYS A 140 -4.63 -16.16 -10.98
C LYS A 140 -4.29 -15.22 -9.83
N ARG A 141 -4.90 -14.04 -9.84
CA ARG A 141 -4.70 -13.04 -8.76
C ARG A 141 -5.01 -13.58 -7.37
N ALA A 142 -5.96 -14.53 -7.24
CA ALA A 142 -6.27 -15.15 -5.95
C ALA A 142 -5.08 -15.92 -5.37
N ASP A 143 -4.33 -16.65 -6.19
CA ASP A 143 -3.15 -17.41 -5.75
C ASP A 143 -2.03 -16.46 -5.26
N TYR A 144 -1.89 -15.29 -5.92
CA TYR A 144 -1.01 -14.23 -5.45
C TYR A 144 -1.44 -13.68 -4.09
N ILE A 145 -2.73 -13.37 -3.92
CA ILE A 145 -3.26 -12.87 -2.64
C ILE A 145 -3.00 -13.89 -1.53
N ASP A 146 -3.19 -15.18 -1.78
CA ASP A 146 -2.86 -16.25 -0.83
C ASP A 146 -1.38 -16.26 -0.47
N THR A 147 -0.50 -16.06 -1.45
CA THR A 147 0.95 -16.00 -1.21
C THR A 147 1.33 -14.73 -0.46
N PHE A 148 0.74 -13.60 -0.78
CA PHE A 148 0.94 -12.36 -0.04
C PHE A 148 0.67 -12.56 1.45
N PHE A 149 -0.50 -13.11 1.83
CA PHE A 149 -0.84 -13.36 3.23
C PHE A 149 0.12 -14.31 3.94
N ARG A 150 0.65 -15.30 3.21
CA ARG A 150 1.67 -16.21 3.76
C ARG A 150 3.06 -15.59 3.90
N SER A 151 3.27 -14.41 3.37
CA SER A 151 4.58 -13.73 3.36
C SER A 151 4.63 -12.48 4.23
N ILE A 152 3.55 -12.17 4.96
CA ILE A 152 3.48 -10.95 5.78
C ILE A 152 4.44 -11.03 6.96
N ASP A 153 5.26 -10.00 7.13
CA ASP A 153 5.99 -9.70 8.37
C ASP A 153 5.07 -8.92 9.32
N TRP A 154 4.33 -9.63 10.14
CA TRP A 154 3.41 -9.03 11.09
C TRP A 154 4.11 -8.12 12.10
N GLN A 155 5.36 -8.41 12.45
CA GLN A 155 6.14 -7.53 13.33
C GLN A 155 6.42 -6.17 12.66
N ALA A 156 6.68 -6.16 11.34
CA ALA A 156 6.84 -4.91 10.62
C ALA A 156 5.53 -4.10 10.59
N VAL A 157 4.39 -4.76 10.40
CA VAL A 157 3.07 -4.13 10.44
C VAL A 157 2.76 -3.56 11.83
N GLU A 158 3.03 -4.32 12.88
CA GLU A 158 2.82 -3.89 14.28
C GLU A 158 3.69 -2.67 14.66
N ARG A 159 4.93 -2.62 14.19
CA ARG A 159 5.79 -1.44 14.42
C ARG A 159 5.19 -0.14 13.84
N ARG A 160 4.38 -0.24 12.80
CA ARG A 160 3.69 0.93 12.22
C ARG A 160 2.45 1.35 13.00
N LEU A 161 1.96 0.50 13.90
CA LEU A 161 0.84 0.83 14.79
C LEU A 161 1.25 1.77 15.92
N GLN A 162 2.53 1.79 16.28
CA GLN A 162 3.08 2.65 17.34
C GLN A 162 3.26 4.08 16.82
#